data_68eb872dbfda44b79f7397e16ec07b06
#
_entry.id   68eb872dbfda44b79f7397e16ec07b06
#
_cell.length_a   1.000
_cell.length_b   1.000
_cell.length_c   1.000
_cell.angle_alpha   90.00
_cell.angle_beta   90.00
_cell.angle_gamma   90.00
#
_symmetry.space_group_name_H-M   'P 1'
#
loop_
_entity.id
_entity.type
_entity.pdbx_description
1 polymer ?
#
loop_
_entity_poly.entity_id
_entity_poly.type
_entity_poly.pdbx_seq_one_letter_code
_entity_poly.pdbx_strand_id
1 'polypeptide(L)'
;MQKTKKVPQRKCIACQERDSKKGLIRIVKNKEGQIFLDPIGKANGRGAYICKDTECLKKAIKSKALNRAFKIEVPNEVYENLLEELQKYED
;
A
#
# COMPACT_ATOMS: atom_id res chain seq x y z
N MET A 1 -10.58 -19.90 -23.77
CA MET A 1 -9.84 -19.91 -23.13
C MET A 1 -10.04 -19.45 -22.01
N GLN A 2 -9.92 -19.77 -21.44
CA GLN A 2 -10.12 -19.45 -20.32
C GLN A 2 -9.21 -18.65 -19.84
N LYS A 3 -9.37 -17.85 -19.52
CA LYS A 3 -8.58 -17.13 -19.01
C LYS A 3 -8.32 -17.43 -17.76
N THR A 4 -7.29 -17.71 -17.49
CA THR A 4 -6.96 -17.99 -16.26
C THR A 4 -7.06 -16.82 -15.47
N LYS A 5 -7.72 -16.92 -14.39
CA LYS A 5 -7.79 -15.91 -13.59
C LYS A 5 -6.55 -15.77 -12.92
N LYS A 6 -5.78 -14.86 -13.13
CA LYS A 6 -4.61 -14.68 -12.48
C LYS A 6 -4.84 -14.25 -11.13
N VAL A 7 -4.30 -14.86 -10.17
CA VAL A 7 -4.35 -14.42 -8.82
C VAL A 7 -3.47 -13.19 -8.76
N PRO A 8 -3.97 -12.07 -8.30
CA PRO A 8 -3.18 -10.86 -8.26
C PRO A 8 -1.98 -11.07 -7.38
N GLN A 9 -0.82 -10.70 -7.86
CA GLN A 9 0.35 -10.81 -7.08
C GLN A 9 0.43 -9.62 -6.19
N ARG A 10 0.49 -9.85 -4.90
CA ARG A 10 0.55 -8.79 -3.95
C ARG A 10 1.97 -8.68 -3.48
N LYS A 11 2.62 -7.58 -3.79
CA LYS A 11 3.96 -7.38 -3.32
C LYS A 11 4.11 -5.96 -2.83
N CYS A 12 5.06 -5.77 -1.93
CA CYS A 12 5.31 -4.47 -1.36
C CYS A 12 5.83 -3.52 -2.45
N ILE A 13 5.22 -2.34 -2.55
CA ILE A 13 5.64 -1.39 -3.57
C ILE A 13 6.99 -0.76 -3.25
N ALA A 14 7.46 -0.91 -2.03
CA ALA A 14 8.74 -0.34 -1.63
C ALA A 14 9.89 -1.32 -1.81
N CYS A 15 9.78 -2.51 -1.23
CA CYS A 15 10.88 -3.47 -1.30
C CYS A 15 10.64 -4.58 -2.30
N GLN A 16 9.45 -4.66 -2.86
CA GLN A 16 9.08 -5.63 -3.90
C GLN A 16 9.04 -7.09 -3.41
N GLU A 17 8.99 -7.29 -2.11
CA GLU A 17 8.88 -8.63 -1.57
C GLU A 17 7.45 -9.13 -1.70
N ARG A 18 7.28 -10.34 -2.16
CA ARG A 18 5.97 -10.91 -2.29
C ARG A 18 5.53 -11.63 -1.06
N ASP A 19 6.49 -12.31 -0.39
CA ASP A 19 6.18 -13.05 0.80
C ASP A 19 6.83 -12.40 1.99
N SER A 20 6.34 -11.23 2.34
CA SER A 20 6.90 -10.50 3.47
C SER A 20 6.67 -11.29 4.74
N LYS A 21 7.68 -11.44 5.55
CA LYS A 21 7.54 -12.13 6.82
C LYS A 21 6.64 -11.39 7.76
N LYS A 22 6.55 -10.10 7.62
CA LYS A 22 5.66 -9.32 8.47
C LYS A 22 4.27 -9.20 7.89
N GLY A 23 4.07 -9.73 6.69
CA GLY A 23 2.79 -9.64 6.02
C GLY A 23 2.67 -8.32 5.26
N LEU A 24 1.66 -8.26 4.45
CA LEU A 24 1.39 -7.07 3.64
C LEU A 24 0.09 -6.43 4.10
N ILE A 25 0.03 -5.13 3.98
CA ILE A 25 -1.19 -4.42 4.28
C ILE A 25 -1.53 -3.59 3.05
N ARG A 26 -2.80 -3.43 2.80
CA ARG A 26 -3.24 -2.74 1.61
C ARG A 26 -3.44 -1.25 1.88
N ILE A 27 -3.04 -0.42 0.93
CA ILE A 27 -3.30 1.01 0.97
C ILE A 27 -4.24 1.28 -0.18
N VAL A 28 -5.33 1.97 0.08
CA VAL A 28 -6.39 2.18 -0.91
C VAL A 28 -6.59 3.65 -1.22
N LYS A 29 -6.84 3.94 -2.49
CA LYS A 29 -7.24 5.26 -2.91
C LYS A 29 -8.65 5.06 -3.43
N ASN A 30 -9.65 5.66 -2.77
CA ASN A 30 -11.03 5.51 -3.20
C ASN A 30 -11.35 6.51 -4.31
N LYS A 31 -12.58 6.48 -4.81
CA LYS A 31 -12.91 7.35 -5.91
C LYS A 31 -13.00 8.81 -5.53
N GLU A 32 -13.08 9.12 -4.25
CA GLU A 32 -13.05 10.49 -3.81
C GLU A 32 -11.62 11.00 -3.68
N GLY A 33 -10.65 10.14 -3.91
CA GLY A 33 -9.26 10.55 -3.81
C GLY A 33 -8.66 10.41 -2.44
N GLN A 34 -9.39 9.81 -1.51
CA GLN A 34 -8.86 9.62 -0.17
C GLN A 34 -7.97 8.39 -0.14
N ILE A 35 -6.89 8.48 0.59
CA ILE A 35 -5.93 7.38 0.68
C ILE A 35 -5.80 6.97 2.12
N PHE A 36 -5.96 5.68 2.38
CA PHE A 36 -5.92 5.18 3.75
C PHE A 36 -5.50 3.71 3.78
N LEU A 37 -5.15 3.22 4.97
CA LEU A 37 -4.83 1.83 5.14
C LEU A 37 -6.10 1.02 5.19
N ASP A 38 -6.06 -0.16 4.61
CA ASP A 38 -7.21 -1.04 4.57
C ASP A 38 -6.77 -2.41 5.06
N PRO A 39 -6.67 -2.61 6.36
CA PRO A 39 -6.16 -3.86 6.91
C PRO A 39 -7.05 -5.06 6.63
N ILE A 40 -8.33 -4.82 6.40
CA ILE A 40 -9.24 -5.90 6.11
C ILE A 40 -9.24 -6.27 4.63
N GLY A 41 -8.88 -5.33 3.79
CA GLY A 41 -8.80 -5.57 2.36
C GLY A 41 -10.11 -5.50 1.63
N LYS A 42 -11.11 -4.82 2.21
CA LYS A 42 -12.42 -4.76 1.60
C LYS A 42 -12.85 -3.43 1.04
N ALA A 43 -12.05 -2.40 1.25
CA ALA A 43 -12.43 -1.07 0.76
C ALA A 43 -12.39 -1.02 -0.76
N ASN A 44 -13.33 -0.31 -1.34
CA ASN A 44 -13.36 -0.16 -2.77
C ASN A 44 -12.39 0.90 -3.22
N GLY A 45 -11.68 0.64 -4.28
CA GLY A 45 -10.73 1.59 -4.84
C GLY A 45 -9.50 0.90 -5.36
N ARG A 46 -8.53 1.71 -5.74
CA ARG A 46 -7.30 1.19 -6.25
C ARG A 46 -6.43 0.84 -5.08
N GLY A 47 -5.78 -0.28 -5.11
CA GLY A 47 -4.98 -0.75 -3.99
C GLY A 47 -3.50 -0.89 -4.31
N ALA A 48 -2.68 -0.70 -3.28
CA ALA A 48 -1.26 -0.98 -3.36
C ALA A 48 -0.91 -1.66 -2.05
N TYR A 49 0.11 -2.51 -2.07
CA TYR A 49 0.48 -3.25 -0.88
C TYR A 49 1.83 -2.83 -0.35
N ILE A 50 2.00 -2.92 0.96
CA ILE A 50 3.27 -2.56 1.56
C ILE A 50 3.45 -3.48 2.75
N CYS A 51 4.68 -3.79 3.12
CA CYS A 51 4.94 -4.61 4.29
C CYS A 51 4.42 -3.90 5.53
N LYS A 52 4.03 -4.68 6.52
CA LYS A 52 3.60 -4.11 7.78
C LYS A 52 4.86 -3.72 8.52
N ASP A 53 5.57 -2.74 8.00
CA ASP A 53 6.87 -2.37 8.48
C ASP A 53 7.05 -0.90 8.13
N THR A 54 7.21 -0.06 9.11
CA THR A 54 7.34 1.36 8.86
C THR A 54 8.57 1.68 8.02
N GLU A 55 9.59 0.82 8.05
CA GLU A 55 10.76 1.05 7.23
C GLU A 55 10.41 0.98 5.75
N CYS A 56 9.54 0.05 5.38
CA CYS A 56 9.10 -0.04 3.99
C CYS A 56 8.29 1.19 3.59
N LEU A 57 7.43 1.66 4.50
CA LEU A 57 6.67 2.85 4.17
C LEU A 57 7.59 4.06 4.04
N LYS A 58 8.63 4.15 4.86
CA LYS A 58 9.59 5.23 4.74
C LYS A 58 10.29 5.19 3.38
N LYS A 59 10.60 3.98 2.91
CA LYS A 59 11.19 3.85 1.58
C LYS A 59 10.20 4.29 0.52
N ALA A 60 8.93 3.97 0.69
CA ALA A 60 7.91 4.38 -0.26
C ALA A 60 7.76 5.89 -0.28
N ILE A 61 7.90 6.54 0.86
CA ILE A 61 7.84 7.98 0.93
C ILE A 61 8.98 8.59 0.15
N LYS A 62 10.19 8.09 0.36
CA LYS A 62 11.35 8.62 -0.34
C LYS A 62 11.27 8.44 -1.84
N SER A 63 10.79 7.31 -2.29
CA SER A 63 10.73 7.02 -3.71
C SER A 63 9.42 7.47 -4.33
N LYS A 64 8.49 7.97 -3.51
CA LYS A 64 7.17 8.37 -3.97
C LYS A 64 6.47 7.23 -4.67
N ALA A 65 6.58 6.05 -4.07
CA ALA A 65 6.01 4.85 -4.68
C ALA A 65 4.48 4.92 -4.81
N LEU A 66 3.79 5.55 -3.84
CA LEU A 66 2.36 5.67 -3.93
C LEU A 66 1.94 6.62 -5.06
N ASN A 67 2.74 7.63 -5.32
CA ASN A 67 2.45 8.53 -6.43
C ASN A 67 2.42 7.76 -7.73
N ARG A 68 3.39 6.86 -7.90
CA ARG A 68 3.43 6.05 -9.11
C ARG A 68 2.31 5.00 -9.13
N ALA A 69 2.03 4.39 -7.99
CA ALA A 69 1.02 3.35 -7.92
C ALA A 69 -0.36 3.89 -8.21
N PHE A 70 -0.68 5.06 -7.69
CA PHE A 70 -1.99 5.64 -7.86
C PHE A 70 -2.05 6.68 -8.98
N LYS A 71 -0.90 6.98 -9.56
CA LYS A 71 -0.81 7.94 -10.67
C LYS A 71 -1.37 9.31 -10.33
N ILE A 72 -1.12 9.74 -9.11
CA ILE A 72 -1.50 11.08 -8.66
C ILE A 72 -0.41 11.59 -7.76
N GLU A 73 -0.48 12.86 -7.43
CA GLU A 73 0.46 13.42 -6.51
C GLU A 73 -0.07 13.18 -5.12
N VAL A 74 0.67 12.48 -4.29
CA VAL A 74 0.25 12.17 -2.94
C VAL A 74 0.95 13.15 -2.00
N PRO A 75 0.18 13.96 -1.27
CA PRO A 75 0.78 14.95 -0.38
C PRO A 75 1.56 14.29 0.75
N ASN A 76 2.57 14.96 1.24
CA ASN A 76 3.37 14.43 2.33
C ASN A 76 2.52 14.18 3.57
N GLU A 77 1.50 15.00 3.78
CA GLU A 77 0.62 14.82 4.91
C GLU A 77 -0.06 13.45 4.88
N VAL A 78 -0.44 13.00 3.70
CA VAL A 78 -1.06 11.70 3.54
C VAL A 78 -0.07 10.61 3.91
N TYR A 79 1.17 10.73 3.45
CA TYR A 79 2.20 9.76 3.78
C TYR A 79 2.44 9.71 5.29
N GLU A 80 2.45 10.87 5.92
CA GLU A 80 2.68 10.92 7.37
C GLU A 80 1.54 10.27 8.13
N ASN A 81 0.31 10.48 7.68
CA ASN A 81 -0.83 9.85 8.30
C ASN A 81 -0.77 8.34 8.14
N LEU A 82 -0.36 7.88 6.98
CA LEU A 82 -0.22 6.45 6.74
C LEU A 82 0.85 5.86 7.64
N LEU A 83 1.93 6.60 7.85
CA LEU A 83 3.00 6.12 8.70
C LEU A 83 2.52 5.97 10.14
N GLU A 84 1.75 6.93 10.64
CA GLU A 84 1.21 6.85 11.98
C GLU A 84 0.26 5.69 12.10
N GLU A 85 -0.58 5.49 11.09
CA GLU A 85 -1.52 4.38 11.11
C GLU A 85 -0.80 3.05 11.08
N LEU A 86 0.23 2.95 10.26
CA LEU A 86 0.94 1.70 10.11
C LEU A 86 1.65 1.30 11.40
N GLN A 87 2.10 2.26 12.17
CA GLN A 87 2.76 1.96 13.42
C GLN A 87 1.87 1.16 14.35
N LYS A 88 0.56 1.32 14.22
CA LYS A 88 -0.36 0.58 15.07
C LYS A 88 -0.41 -0.89 14.73
N TYR A 89 0.03 -1.26 13.54
CA TYR A 89 0.01 -2.65 13.09
C TYR A 89 1.40 -3.29 13.14
N GLU A 90 2.40 -2.52 13.50
CA GLU A 90 3.74 -3.04 13.56
C GLU A 90 4.00 -3.56 14.97
N ASP A 91 4.57 -4.72 15.11
CA ASP A 91 4.85 -5.27 16.43
C ASP A 91 6.16 -4.80 16.99
#